data_ffe2a0328f62bf99caedb3630f0b5516
#
_entry.id   ffe2a0328f62bf99caedb3630f0b5516
#
_cell.length_a   1.000
_cell.length_b   1.000
_cell.length_c   1.000
_cell.angle_alpha   90.00
_cell.angle_beta   90.00
_cell.angle_gamma   90.00
#
_symmetry.space_group_name_H-M   'P 1'
#
loop_
_entity.id
_entity.type
_entity.pdbx_description
1 polymer ?
#
loop_
_entity_poly.entity_id
_entity_poly.type
_entity_poly.pdbx_seq_one_letter_code
_entity_poly.pdbx_strand_id
1 'polypeptide(L)'
;MNQRERKKRTVKAETAAKTALTAKEIKTEKTVSAVKEKKAVKPDTQGIFDNRMAEKIDELRWLYMELYGNDSMFAELCGQLQAFYQERTDALKNLDLKREADPDWYKKNDMLGMMFYIDNFAGNIKGVSAKLPYLKECNVNCLHLMPFLDTPKGRSDGGYAVADFRKVRPDLGSMKDLAALADKCHKNGMNLCMDFVMNHTSEDHEWARKARQGDGEYMSRYFFYNNREIPDEYEKTVPQVFPTTAPGNFTWLPDIGHYVMTTFYPYQWDLNYGNPRVFNEMMYNFLFLANQ
;
A
#
# COMPACT_ATOMS: atom_id res chain seq x y z
N MET A 1 75.89 4.80 21.97
CA MET A 1 74.81 4.34 21.11
C MET A 1 74.19 5.53 20.40
N ASN A 2 74.38 5.61 19.07
CA ASN A 2 74.18 6.80 18.25
C ASN A 2 72.70 7.08 18.01
N GLN A 3 72.29 8.34 18.00
CA GLN A 3 70.88 8.79 17.79
C GLN A 3 70.22 8.14 16.55
N ARG A 4 70.99 7.77 15.54
CA ARG A 4 70.50 7.07 14.33
C ARG A 4 70.02 5.63 14.61
N GLU A 5 70.63 4.96 15.57
CA GLU A 5 70.19 3.57 15.93
C GLU A 5 68.94 3.55 16.81
N ARG A 6 68.73 4.58 17.66
CA ARG A 6 67.49 4.75 18.42
C ARG A 6 66.32 5.01 17.48
N LYS A 7 66.46 5.92 16.46
CA LYS A 7 65.40 6.17 15.47
C LYS A 7 65.04 4.92 14.64
N LYS A 8 66.00 4.11 14.25
CA LYS A 8 65.77 2.86 13.51
C LYS A 8 65.00 1.80 14.34
N ARG A 9 65.26 1.74 15.66
CA ARG A 9 64.55 0.81 16.57
C ARG A 9 63.12 1.27 16.81
N THR A 10 62.84 2.54 16.96
CA THR A 10 61.50 3.09 17.16
C THR A 10 60.62 2.88 15.90
N VAL A 11 61.17 3.18 14.72
CA VAL A 11 60.41 2.95 13.45
C VAL A 11 60.12 1.45 13.20
N LYS A 12 61.05 0.54 13.59
CA LYS A 12 60.82 -0.91 13.47
C LYS A 12 59.78 -1.41 14.45
N ALA A 13 59.71 -0.84 15.66
CA ALA A 13 58.69 -1.18 16.66
C ALA A 13 57.30 -0.68 16.28
N GLU A 14 57.17 0.53 15.72
CA GLU A 14 55.90 1.08 15.24
C GLU A 14 55.37 0.33 14.02
N THR A 15 56.26 -0.09 13.10
CA THR A 15 55.84 -0.88 11.93
C THR A 15 55.38 -2.28 12.33
N ALA A 16 56.05 -2.93 13.30
CA ALA A 16 55.62 -4.22 13.82
C ALA A 16 54.30 -4.16 14.60
N ALA A 17 54.03 -3.05 15.34
CA ALA A 17 52.78 -2.84 16.05
C ALA A 17 51.61 -2.59 15.06
N LYS A 18 51.83 -1.82 13.99
CA LYS A 18 50.81 -1.60 12.92
C LYS A 18 50.47 -2.89 12.19
N THR A 19 51.48 -3.76 11.89
CA THR A 19 51.24 -5.03 11.22
C THR A 19 50.49 -6.03 12.11
N ALA A 20 50.72 -5.99 13.44
CA ALA A 20 50.01 -6.83 14.41
C ALA A 20 48.54 -6.38 14.64
N LEU A 21 48.24 -5.06 14.56
CA LEU A 21 46.88 -4.54 14.63
C LEU A 21 46.06 -4.93 13.37
N THR A 22 46.63 -4.77 12.16
CA THR A 22 45.94 -5.18 10.91
C THR A 22 45.71 -6.71 10.86
N ALA A 23 46.61 -7.52 11.38
CA ALA A 23 46.42 -8.97 11.45
C ALA A 23 45.34 -9.40 12.47
N LYS A 24 45.12 -8.60 13.53
CA LYS A 24 44.07 -8.81 14.51
C LYS A 24 42.69 -8.40 13.98
N GLU A 25 42.61 -7.30 13.22
CA GLU A 25 41.39 -6.85 12.55
C GLU A 25 40.95 -7.80 11.44
N ILE A 26 41.86 -8.32 10.62
CA ILE A 26 41.58 -9.34 9.60
C ILE A 26 41.11 -10.68 10.21
N LYS A 27 41.60 -11.04 11.43
CA LYS A 27 41.09 -12.22 12.13
C LYS A 27 39.71 -12.03 12.74
N THR A 28 39.37 -10.81 13.18
CA THR A 28 38.04 -10.50 13.71
C THR A 28 37.01 -10.45 12.58
N GLU A 29 37.34 -9.89 11.40
CA GLU A 29 36.43 -9.92 10.24
C GLU A 29 36.19 -11.34 9.71
N LYS A 30 37.19 -12.22 9.71
CA LYS A 30 37.00 -13.61 9.30
C LYS A 30 36.20 -14.46 10.29
N THR A 31 36.10 -14.06 11.56
CA THR A 31 35.29 -14.77 12.57
C THR A 31 33.83 -14.34 12.57
N VAL A 32 33.52 -13.15 12.03
CA VAL A 32 32.13 -12.63 11.86
C VAL A 32 31.45 -13.20 10.60
N SER A 33 32.23 -13.68 9.60
CA SER A 33 31.64 -14.23 8.35
C SER A 33 31.29 -15.74 8.43
N ALA A 34 31.45 -16.38 9.58
CA ALA A 34 31.07 -17.77 9.79
C ALA A 34 29.85 -17.92 10.72
N VAL A 35 28.92 -16.96 10.71
CA VAL A 35 27.57 -17.23 11.17
C VAL A 35 26.92 -18.10 10.10
N LYS A 36 26.92 -19.42 10.34
CA LYS A 36 26.13 -20.37 9.56
C LYS A 36 24.73 -19.77 9.39
N GLU A 37 24.32 -19.49 8.16
CA GLU A 37 22.92 -19.28 7.82
C GLU A 37 22.14 -20.45 8.43
N LYS A 38 21.48 -20.21 9.55
CA LYS A 38 20.44 -21.11 10.01
C LYS A 38 19.46 -21.16 8.85
N LYS A 39 19.31 -22.31 8.20
CA LYS A 39 18.22 -22.56 7.25
C LYS A 39 16.97 -22.01 7.92
N ALA A 40 16.40 -20.96 7.34
CA ALA A 40 15.16 -20.40 7.81
C ALA A 40 14.16 -21.56 7.86
N VAL A 41 13.71 -21.90 9.04
CA VAL A 41 12.60 -22.84 9.20
C VAL A 41 11.45 -22.19 8.47
N LYS A 42 10.90 -22.85 7.44
CA LYS A 42 9.70 -22.34 6.77
C LYS A 42 8.63 -22.20 7.86
N PRO A 43 8.10 -21.01 8.09
CA PRO A 43 7.03 -20.84 9.07
C PRO A 43 5.87 -21.76 8.68
N ASP A 44 5.22 -22.37 9.67
CA ASP A 44 3.92 -23.02 9.46
C ASP A 44 2.89 -21.93 9.11
N THR A 45 2.86 -21.60 7.82
CA THR A 45 2.07 -20.47 7.34
C THR A 45 0.58 -20.68 7.49
N GLN A 46 0.10 -21.95 7.46
CA GLN A 46 -1.30 -22.25 7.67
C GLN A 46 -1.68 -22.11 9.15
N GLY A 47 -0.91 -22.65 10.07
CA GLY A 47 -1.17 -22.51 11.50
C GLY A 47 -1.16 -21.03 11.98
N ILE A 48 -0.33 -20.18 11.36
CA ILE A 48 -0.33 -18.74 11.64
C ILE A 48 -1.66 -18.10 11.20
N PHE A 49 -2.13 -18.41 10.00
CA PHE A 49 -3.41 -17.88 9.51
C PHE A 49 -4.58 -18.37 10.38
N ASP A 50 -4.62 -19.66 10.69
CA ASP A 50 -5.69 -20.26 11.49
C ASP A 50 -5.74 -19.64 12.91
N ASN A 51 -4.59 -19.37 13.52
CA ASN A 51 -4.51 -18.67 14.81
C ASN A 51 -5.04 -17.22 14.73
N ARG A 52 -4.66 -16.46 13.70
CA ARG A 52 -5.18 -15.09 13.48
C ARG A 52 -6.68 -15.08 13.26
N MET A 53 -7.18 -16.03 12.47
CA MET A 53 -8.61 -16.18 12.24
C MET A 53 -9.33 -16.57 13.53
N ALA A 54 -8.85 -17.55 14.28
CA ALA A 54 -9.44 -17.97 15.55
C ALA A 54 -9.52 -16.83 16.58
N GLU A 55 -8.53 -15.93 16.58
CA GLU A 55 -8.50 -14.77 17.48
C GLU A 55 -9.52 -13.68 17.09
N LYS A 56 -9.79 -13.49 15.79
CA LYS A 56 -10.53 -12.33 15.28
C LYS A 56 -11.89 -12.67 14.65
N ILE A 57 -12.19 -13.94 14.37
CA ILE A 57 -13.35 -14.31 13.56
C ILE A 57 -14.69 -13.95 14.23
N ASP A 58 -14.78 -14.09 15.54
CA ASP A 58 -16.03 -13.83 16.25
C ASP A 58 -16.36 -12.33 16.24
N GLU A 59 -15.35 -11.48 16.48
CA GLU A 59 -15.49 -10.01 16.40
C GLU A 59 -15.83 -9.57 14.97
N LEU A 60 -15.09 -10.08 13.97
CA LEU A 60 -15.33 -9.78 12.56
C LEU A 60 -16.73 -10.20 12.13
N ARG A 61 -17.17 -11.42 12.53
CA ARG A 61 -18.50 -11.91 12.22
C ARG A 61 -19.58 -11.03 12.87
N TRP A 62 -19.42 -10.70 14.15
CA TRP A 62 -20.38 -9.85 14.85
C TRP A 62 -20.53 -8.50 14.14
N LEU A 63 -19.44 -7.80 13.86
CA LEU A 63 -19.47 -6.51 13.16
C LEU A 63 -20.09 -6.62 11.76
N TYR A 64 -19.72 -7.66 11.02
CA TYR A 64 -20.25 -7.87 9.66
C TYR A 64 -21.75 -8.17 9.67
N MET A 65 -22.21 -8.97 10.61
CA MET A 65 -23.63 -9.32 10.74
C MET A 65 -24.47 -8.13 11.23
N GLU A 66 -23.95 -7.29 12.13
CA GLU A 66 -24.61 -6.03 12.54
C GLU A 66 -24.84 -5.10 11.34
N LEU A 67 -23.87 -5.01 10.43
CA LEU A 67 -23.96 -4.13 9.27
C LEU A 67 -24.83 -4.72 8.14
N TYR A 68 -24.71 -6.01 7.88
CA TYR A 68 -25.22 -6.60 6.63
C TYR A 68 -26.21 -7.76 6.83
N GLY A 69 -26.18 -8.44 7.96
CA GLY A 69 -27.07 -9.59 8.21
C GLY A 69 -26.96 -10.70 7.17
N ASN A 70 -25.78 -10.90 6.52
CA ASN A 70 -25.62 -11.73 5.33
C ASN A 70 -24.51 -12.78 5.51
N ASP A 71 -24.90 -14.01 5.91
CA ASP A 71 -23.95 -15.10 6.13
C ASP A 71 -23.19 -15.54 4.87
N SER A 72 -23.81 -15.53 3.70
CA SER A 72 -23.15 -15.96 2.46
C SER A 72 -22.06 -15.00 2.04
N MET A 73 -22.30 -13.70 2.16
CA MET A 73 -21.30 -12.67 1.87
C MET A 73 -20.17 -12.66 2.91
N PHE A 74 -20.47 -12.97 4.18
CA PHE A 74 -19.45 -13.18 5.20
C PHE A 74 -18.56 -14.39 4.89
N ALA A 75 -19.14 -15.50 4.46
CA ALA A 75 -18.38 -16.68 4.06
C ALA A 75 -17.49 -16.40 2.85
N GLU A 76 -17.97 -15.60 1.88
CA GLU A 76 -17.17 -15.12 0.74
C GLU A 76 -15.97 -14.30 1.21
N LEU A 77 -16.18 -13.35 2.13
CA LEU A 77 -15.08 -12.55 2.73
C LEU A 77 -14.02 -13.45 3.38
N CYS A 78 -14.44 -14.42 4.20
CA CYS A 78 -13.51 -15.36 4.85
C CYS A 78 -12.71 -16.17 3.81
N GLY A 79 -13.37 -16.64 2.74
CA GLY A 79 -12.71 -17.33 1.63
C GLY A 79 -11.67 -16.45 0.91
N GLN A 80 -11.97 -15.16 0.71
CA GLN A 80 -11.02 -14.21 0.15
C GLN A 80 -9.80 -14.01 1.05
N LEU A 81 -10.01 -13.80 2.36
CA LEU A 81 -8.91 -13.64 3.32
C LEU A 81 -7.96 -14.86 3.29
N GLN A 82 -8.52 -16.06 3.26
CA GLN A 82 -7.73 -17.29 3.17
C GLN A 82 -6.97 -17.40 1.85
N ALA A 83 -7.63 -17.15 0.72
CA ALA A 83 -7.01 -17.23 -0.61
C ALA A 83 -5.84 -16.25 -0.74
N PHE A 84 -6.03 -14.98 -0.37
CA PHE A 84 -4.95 -13.97 -0.41
C PHE A 84 -3.81 -14.29 0.53
N TYR A 85 -4.08 -14.86 1.71
CA TYR A 85 -3.02 -15.30 2.59
C TYR A 85 -2.20 -16.47 2.00
N GLN A 86 -2.85 -17.42 1.32
CA GLN A 86 -2.17 -18.52 0.63
C GLN A 86 -1.28 -18.00 -0.51
N GLU A 87 -1.77 -17.03 -1.29
CA GLU A 87 -1.02 -16.40 -2.39
C GLU A 87 0.11 -15.49 -1.92
N ARG A 88 0.04 -14.99 -0.67
CA ARG A 88 1.04 -14.09 -0.11
C ARG A 88 2.40 -14.75 -0.05
N THR A 89 3.45 -14.09 -0.56
CA THR A 89 4.80 -14.64 -0.63
C THR A 89 5.41 -14.88 0.76
N ASP A 90 6.31 -15.86 0.88
CA ASP A 90 7.03 -16.13 2.14
C ASP A 90 7.79 -14.89 2.64
N ALA A 91 8.32 -14.07 1.74
CA ALA A 91 9.00 -12.81 2.09
C ALA A 91 8.04 -11.82 2.79
N LEU A 92 6.83 -11.65 2.27
CA LEU A 92 5.81 -10.79 2.86
C LEU A 92 5.26 -11.37 4.16
N LYS A 93 5.02 -12.68 4.25
CA LYS A 93 4.62 -13.35 5.49
C LYS A 93 5.65 -13.17 6.61
N ASN A 94 6.94 -13.28 6.28
CA ASN A 94 8.02 -13.02 7.24
C ASN A 94 8.09 -11.55 7.66
N LEU A 95 7.82 -10.61 6.74
CA LEU A 95 7.73 -9.20 7.06
C LEU A 95 6.56 -8.90 8.00
N ASP A 96 5.41 -9.55 7.80
CA ASP A 96 4.25 -9.45 8.69
C ASP A 96 4.60 -9.89 10.11
N LEU A 97 5.21 -11.09 10.26
CA LEU A 97 5.65 -11.59 11.57
C LEU A 97 6.63 -10.64 12.28
N LYS A 98 7.56 -10.06 11.52
CA LYS A 98 8.49 -9.07 12.06
C LYS A 98 7.77 -7.83 12.59
N ARG A 99 6.75 -7.35 11.86
CA ARG A 99 5.96 -6.18 12.25
C ARG A 99 5.02 -6.47 13.42
N GLU A 100 4.44 -7.67 13.47
CA GLU A 100 3.62 -8.11 14.61
C GLU A 100 4.45 -8.22 15.91
N ALA A 101 5.69 -8.68 15.81
CA ALA A 101 6.60 -8.73 16.96
C ALA A 101 7.04 -7.35 17.48
N ASP A 102 6.82 -6.30 16.70
CA ASP A 102 7.17 -4.91 17.02
C ASP A 102 6.03 -3.99 16.52
N PRO A 103 4.87 -3.97 17.20
CA PRO A 103 3.67 -3.30 16.71
C PRO A 103 3.83 -1.79 16.54
N ASP A 104 4.82 -1.19 17.18
CA ASP A 104 5.15 0.23 17.09
C ASP A 104 6.28 0.54 16.09
N TRP A 105 6.60 -0.42 15.20
CA TRP A 105 7.67 -0.28 14.20
C TRP A 105 7.59 1.02 13.37
N TYR A 106 6.38 1.52 13.11
CA TYR A 106 6.13 2.73 12.30
C TYR A 106 6.18 4.04 13.12
N LYS A 107 6.27 3.97 14.46
CA LYS A 107 6.33 5.14 15.37
C LYS A 107 7.75 5.48 15.80
N LYS A 108 8.75 4.74 15.34
CA LYS A 108 10.14 4.91 15.77
C LYS A 108 10.73 6.21 15.19
N ASN A 109 11.64 6.83 15.97
CA ASN A 109 12.32 8.07 15.58
C ASN A 109 13.31 7.90 14.41
N ASP A 110 13.61 6.66 14.00
CA ASP A 110 14.47 6.34 12.87
C ASP A 110 13.70 6.22 11.55
N MET A 111 12.38 6.43 11.55
CA MET A 111 11.56 6.45 10.33
C MET A 111 11.57 7.84 9.71
N LEU A 112 12.19 7.96 8.53
CA LEU A 112 12.13 9.14 7.68
C LEU A 112 11.32 8.83 6.41
N GLY A 113 10.15 9.46 6.29
CA GLY A 113 9.26 9.32 5.13
C GLY A 113 9.53 10.36 4.04
N MET A 114 9.33 9.96 2.78
CA MET A 114 9.26 10.86 1.64
C MET A 114 8.03 10.55 0.80
N MET A 115 7.19 11.56 0.58
CA MET A 115 5.97 11.48 -0.24
C MET A 115 6.20 12.19 -1.57
N PHE A 116 5.79 11.57 -2.68
CA PHE A 116 5.95 12.14 -4.02
C PHE A 116 5.02 11.51 -5.07
N TYR A 117 4.72 12.26 -6.11
CA TYR A 117 4.20 11.74 -7.36
C TYR A 117 5.33 11.09 -8.17
N ILE A 118 5.08 9.88 -8.69
CA ILE A 118 6.08 9.07 -9.40
C ILE A 118 6.62 9.77 -10.63
N ASP A 119 5.73 10.37 -11.43
CA ASP A 119 6.08 11.11 -12.65
C ASP A 119 6.94 12.34 -12.35
N ASN A 120 6.58 13.14 -11.35
CA ASN A 120 7.34 14.34 -10.97
C ASN A 120 8.72 14.01 -10.41
N PHE A 121 8.82 12.93 -9.61
CA PHE A 121 10.08 12.57 -8.96
C PHE A 121 11.05 11.81 -9.88
N ALA A 122 10.52 10.87 -10.67
CA ALA A 122 11.36 9.89 -11.37
C ALA A 122 10.83 9.48 -12.76
N GLY A 123 9.78 10.12 -13.25
CA GLY A 123 9.14 9.82 -14.53
C GLY A 123 8.24 8.57 -14.53
N ASN A 124 8.69 7.48 -13.91
CA ASN A 124 7.95 6.23 -13.82
C ASN A 124 8.47 5.33 -12.67
N ILE A 125 7.81 4.18 -12.43
CA ILE A 125 8.17 3.25 -11.34
C ILE A 125 9.60 2.71 -11.47
N LYS A 126 10.08 2.46 -12.69
CA LYS A 126 11.48 2.03 -12.92
C LYS A 126 12.47 3.13 -12.56
N GLY A 127 12.11 4.38 -12.83
CA GLY A 127 12.88 5.56 -12.41
C GLY A 127 12.98 5.66 -10.89
N VAL A 128 11.86 5.43 -10.16
CA VAL A 128 11.89 5.37 -8.68
C VAL A 128 12.86 4.27 -8.22
N SER A 129 12.78 3.07 -8.82
CA SER A 129 13.70 1.97 -8.53
C SER A 129 15.17 2.34 -8.74
N ALA A 130 15.49 3.15 -9.74
CA ALA A 130 16.84 3.62 -10.02
C ALA A 130 17.32 4.66 -8.99
N LYS A 131 16.40 5.42 -8.37
CA LYS A 131 16.70 6.43 -7.34
C LYS A 131 16.77 5.87 -5.91
N LEU A 132 16.54 4.58 -5.66
CA LEU A 132 16.64 4.00 -4.32
C LEU A 132 18.00 4.23 -3.64
N PRO A 133 19.17 4.15 -4.32
CA PRO A 133 20.46 4.49 -3.71
C PRO A 133 20.51 5.93 -3.19
N TYR A 134 20.05 6.89 -4.00
CA TYR A 134 19.95 8.31 -3.59
C TYR A 134 19.05 8.49 -2.37
N LEU A 135 17.86 7.85 -2.37
CA LEU A 135 16.95 7.93 -1.23
C LEU A 135 17.59 7.36 0.05
N LYS A 136 18.37 6.28 -0.10
CA LYS A 136 19.11 5.68 1.01
C LYS A 136 20.23 6.59 1.54
N GLU A 137 20.96 7.30 0.67
CA GLU A 137 21.93 8.33 1.07
C GLU A 137 21.28 9.46 1.85
N CYS A 138 20.02 9.79 1.54
CA CYS A 138 19.21 10.76 2.28
C CYS A 138 18.60 10.17 3.58
N ASN A 139 18.92 8.93 3.95
CA ASN A 139 18.33 8.18 5.08
C ASN A 139 16.80 8.02 5.00
N VAL A 140 16.19 8.15 3.81
CA VAL A 140 14.77 7.87 3.61
C VAL A 140 14.54 6.36 3.66
N ASN A 141 13.64 5.92 4.53
CA ASN A 141 13.32 4.50 4.73
C ASN A 141 11.81 4.20 4.68
N CYS A 142 10.98 5.20 4.35
CA CYS A 142 9.57 5.03 4.07
C CYS A 142 9.18 5.88 2.85
N LEU A 143 8.74 5.22 1.77
CA LEU A 143 8.28 5.88 0.56
C LEU A 143 6.76 5.89 0.55
N HIS A 144 6.16 7.07 0.44
CA HIS A 144 4.73 7.21 0.20
C HIS A 144 4.52 7.64 -1.25
N LEU A 145 4.01 6.73 -2.07
CA LEU A 145 3.66 7.00 -3.45
C LEU A 145 2.26 7.63 -3.51
N MET A 146 2.19 8.87 -4.01
CA MET A 146 0.92 9.52 -4.34
C MET A 146 0.17 8.71 -5.39
N PRO A 147 -1.15 8.91 -5.59
CA PRO A 147 -1.98 8.02 -6.40
C PRO A 147 -1.38 7.74 -7.78
N PHE A 148 -1.28 6.46 -8.12
CA PHE A 148 -0.66 5.99 -9.38
C PHE A 148 -1.45 4.87 -10.06
N LEU A 149 -2.61 4.49 -9.51
CA LEU A 149 -3.50 3.52 -10.13
C LEU A 149 -4.16 4.11 -11.38
N ASP A 150 -4.77 3.26 -12.20
CA ASP A 150 -5.36 3.67 -13.50
C ASP A 150 -6.47 4.70 -13.30
N THR A 151 -6.37 5.81 -14.01
CA THR A 151 -7.29 6.94 -13.96
C THR A 151 -7.47 7.53 -15.35
N PRO A 152 -8.64 8.13 -15.67
CA PRO A 152 -8.85 8.77 -16.96
C PRO A 152 -8.04 10.07 -17.07
N LYS A 153 -7.56 10.36 -18.27
CA LYS A 153 -6.86 11.63 -18.57
C LYS A 153 -7.79 12.83 -18.39
N GLY A 154 -7.27 13.86 -17.73
CA GLY A 154 -7.98 15.15 -17.57
C GLY A 154 -9.10 15.16 -16.53
N ARG A 155 -9.52 13.97 -16.04
CA ARG A 155 -10.56 13.81 -15.01
C ARG A 155 -10.05 12.85 -13.92
N SER A 156 -8.82 13.06 -13.48
CA SER A 156 -8.13 12.16 -12.54
C SER A 156 -8.10 12.66 -11.10
N ASP A 157 -8.33 13.97 -10.87
CA ASP A 157 -8.16 14.58 -9.55
C ASP A 157 -6.84 14.17 -8.89
N GLY A 158 -5.71 14.44 -9.58
CA GLY A 158 -4.39 14.05 -9.06
C GLY A 158 -4.16 12.53 -8.94
N GLY A 159 -5.02 11.71 -9.56
CA GLY A 159 -4.97 10.24 -9.49
C GLY A 159 -5.99 9.62 -8.52
N TYR A 160 -6.81 10.44 -7.83
CA TYR A 160 -7.81 9.95 -6.87
C TYR A 160 -9.09 9.43 -7.55
N ALA A 161 -9.37 9.77 -8.82
CA ALA A 161 -10.49 9.21 -9.57
C ALA A 161 -10.12 7.85 -10.19
N VAL A 162 -10.05 6.79 -9.35
CA VAL A 162 -9.56 5.47 -9.76
C VAL A 162 -10.56 4.77 -10.67
N ALA A 163 -10.13 4.37 -11.87
CA ALA A 163 -10.89 3.60 -12.84
C ALA A 163 -10.62 2.08 -12.74
N ASP A 164 -9.44 1.68 -12.27
CA ASP A 164 -9.10 0.27 -12.03
C ASP A 164 -8.09 0.17 -10.86
N PHE A 165 -8.52 -0.44 -9.76
CA PHE A 165 -7.68 -0.62 -8.56
C PHE A 165 -6.56 -1.65 -8.74
N ARG A 166 -6.61 -2.49 -9.76
CA ARG A 166 -5.65 -3.55 -10.02
C ARG A 166 -4.73 -3.27 -11.20
N LYS A 167 -4.68 -2.00 -11.62
CA LYS A 167 -3.88 -1.56 -12.74
C LYS A 167 -3.15 -0.27 -12.41
N VAL A 168 -1.87 -0.24 -12.72
CA VAL A 168 -1.06 0.98 -12.68
C VAL A 168 -1.39 1.85 -13.89
N ARG A 169 -1.43 3.16 -13.74
CA ARG A 169 -1.53 4.11 -14.84
C ARG A 169 -0.46 3.79 -15.90
N PRO A 170 -0.83 3.58 -17.18
CA PRO A 170 0.07 2.99 -18.20
C PRO A 170 1.36 3.77 -18.44
N ASP A 171 1.34 5.09 -18.27
CA ASP A 171 2.53 5.95 -18.42
C ASP A 171 3.53 5.81 -17.26
N LEU A 172 3.08 5.31 -16.10
CA LEU A 172 3.94 5.08 -14.93
C LEU A 172 4.55 3.68 -14.87
N GLY A 173 3.94 2.70 -15.55
CA GLY A 173 4.43 1.32 -15.56
C GLY A 173 3.33 0.28 -15.46
N SER A 174 3.64 -0.85 -14.82
CA SER A 174 2.75 -1.99 -14.64
C SER A 174 2.71 -2.47 -13.19
N MET A 175 1.73 -3.34 -12.84
CA MET A 175 1.71 -4.02 -11.54
C MET A 175 2.98 -4.84 -11.28
N LYS A 176 3.56 -5.43 -12.35
CA LYS A 176 4.86 -6.13 -12.24
C LYS A 176 6.00 -5.18 -11.86
N ASP A 177 5.99 -3.94 -12.37
CA ASP A 177 6.99 -2.93 -12.00
C ASP A 177 6.80 -2.48 -10.55
N LEU A 178 5.53 -2.36 -10.08
CA LEU A 178 5.21 -2.06 -8.69
C LEU A 178 5.72 -3.17 -7.75
N ALA A 179 5.40 -4.42 -8.03
CA ALA A 179 5.87 -5.56 -7.23
C ALA A 179 7.41 -5.61 -7.17
N ALA A 180 8.08 -5.35 -8.30
CA ALA A 180 9.53 -5.29 -8.36
C ALA A 180 10.11 -4.11 -7.55
N LEU A 181 9.43 -2.97 -7.51
CA LEU A 181 9.82 -1.83 -6.66
C LEU A 181 9.65 -2.18 -5.18
N ALA A 182 8.51 -2.78 -4.80
CA ALA A 182 8.23 -3.19 -3.42
C ALA A 182 9.30 -4.18 -2.91
N ASP A 183 9.62 -5.21 -3.70
CA ASP A 183 10.69 -6.16 -3.38
C ASP A 183 12.06 -5.47 -3.18
N LYS A 184 12.41 -4.53 -4.05
CA LYS A 184 13.65 -3.75 -3.90
C LYS A 184 13.63 -2.86 -2.66
N CYS A 185 12.51 -2.22 -2.35
CA CYS A 185 12.36 -1.40 -1.13
C CYS A 185 12.59 -2.27 0.10
N HIS A 186 11.91 -3.42 0.21
CA HIS A 186 12.04 -4.34 1.34
C HIS A 186 13.48 -4.87 1.51
N LYS A 187 14.15 -5.25 0.40
CA LYS A 187 15.56 -5.68 0.41
C LYS A 187 16.53 -4.58 0.88
N ASN A 188 16.16 -3.32 0.72
CA ASN A 188 16.94 -2.17 1.20
C ASN A 188 16.50 -1.67 2.58
N GLY A 189 15.59 -2.37 3.27
CA GLY A 189 15.05 -1.95 4.57
C GLY A 189 14.13 -0.73 4.49
N MET A 190 13.56 -0.46 3.32
CA MET A 190 12.61 0.63 3.09
C MET A 190 11.17 0.09 3.13
N ASN A 191 10.26 0.87 3.73
CA ASN A 191 8.83 0.64 3.68
C ASN A 191 8.24 1.32 2.45
N LEU A 192 7.21 0.71 1.86
CA LEU A 192 6.44 1.29 0.77
C LEU A 192 5.00 1.50 1.23
N CYS A 193 4.49 2.71 1.06
CA CYS A 193 3.13 3.12 1.33
C CYS A 193 2.51 3.66 0.05
N MET A 194 1.21 3.47 -0.13
CA MET A 194 0.43 4.02 -1.24
C MET A 194 -0.94 4.48 -0.76
N ASP A 195 -1.52 5.43 -1.46
CA ASP A 195 -2.91 5.79 -1.25
C ASP A 195 -3.85 4.69 -1.76
N PHE A 196 -4.91 4.42 -1.00
CA PHE A 196 -5.99 3.54 -1.41
C PHE A 196 -7.33 4.27 -1.25
N VAL A 197 -7.96 4.61 -2.37
CA VAL A 197 -9.22 5.37 -2.39
C VAL A 197 -10.37 4.44 -2.09
N MET A 198 -11.02 4.59 -0.91
CA MET A 198 -12.14 3.76 -0.48
C MET A 198 -13.50 4.44 -0.65
N ASN A 199 -13.54 5.77 -0.72
CA ASN A 199 -14.79 6.53 -0.71
C ASN A 199 -15.58 6.42 -2.03
N HIS A 200 -14.88 6.42 -3.16
CA HIS A 200 -15.49 6.55 -4.50
C HIS A 200 -14.68 5.83 -5.57
N THR A 201 -15.28 5.70 -6.75
CA THR A 201 -14.58 5.34 -7.98
C THR A 201 -14.70 6.44 -9.02
N SER A 202 -13.87 6.40 -10.07
CA SER A 202 -14.12 7.15 -11.29
C SER A 202 -15.42 6.69 -11.95
N GLU A 203 -16.11 7.60 -12.65
CA GLU A 203 -17.24 7.26 -13.55
C GLU A 203 -16.82 6.32 -14.70
N ASP A 204 -15.51 6.22 -14.98
CA ASP A 204 -14.92 5.30 -15.95
C ASP A 204 -14.59 3.92 -15.36
N HIS A 205 -14.82 3.70 -14.05
CA HIS A 205 -14.69 2.38 -13.43
C HIS A 205 -15.72 1.41 -14.03
N GLU A 206 -15.37 0.13 -14.14
CA GLU A 206 -16.26 -0.88 -14.73
C GLU A 206 -17.65 -0.88 -14.06
N TRP A 207 -17.71 -0.75 -12.74
CA TRP A 207 -18.98 -0.71 -12.01
C TRP A 207 -19.83 0.49 -12.39
N ALA A 208 -19.21 1.66 -12.48
CA ALA A 208 -19.91 2.90 -12.85
C ALA A 208 -20.44 2.83 -14.30
N ARG A 209 -19.65 2.25 -15.21
CA ARG A 209 -20.10 2.05 -16.60
C ARG A 209 -21.26 1.08 -16.72
N LYS A 210 -21.26 -0.01 -15.96
CA LYS A 210 -22.39 -0.97 -15.92
C LYS A 210 -23.63 -0.36 -15.25
N ALA A 211 -23.44 0.37 -14.14
CA ALA A 211 -24.52 1.12 -13.51
C ALA A 211 -25.17 2.11 -14.48
N ARG A 212 -24.38 2.83 -15.27
CA ARG A 212 -24.84 3.76 -16.31
C ARG A 212 -25.60 3.06 -17.46
N GLN A 213 -25.39 1.77 -17.67
CA GLN A 213 -26.15 0.94 -18.61
C GLN A 213 -27.48 0.43 -18.02
N GLY A 214 -27.82 0.79 -16.79
CA GLY A 214 -29.05 0.39 -16.11
C GLY A 214 -28.96 -0.97 -15.43
N ASP A 215 -27.76 -1.53 -15.23
CA ASP A 215 -27.59 -2.77 -14.46
C ASP A 215 -27.85 -2.50 -12.97
N GLY A 216 -28.98 -3.03 -12.47
CA GLY A 216 -29.44 -2.78 -11.10
C GLY A 216 -28.47 -3.27 -10.02
N GLU A 217 -27.73 -4.36 -10.26
CA GLU A 217 -26.71 -4.82 -9.33
C GLU A 217 -25.59 -3.77 -9.18
N TYR A 218 -25.11 -3.24 -10.29
CA TYR A 218 -24.06 -2.22 -10.27
C TYR A 218 -24.57 -0.86 -9.83
N MET A 219 -25.82 -0.50 -10.12
CA MET A 219 -26.45 0.71 -9.57
C MET A 219 -26.51 0.67 -8.04
N SER A 220 -26.79 -0.49 -7.44
CA SER A 220 -26.83 -0.66 -5.97
C SER A 220 -25.49 -0.44 -5.26
N ARG A 221 -24.39 -0.41 -6.01
CA ARG A 221 -23.03 -0.14 -5.49
C ARG A 221 -22.75 1.33 -5.24
N TYR A 222 -23.65 2.22 -5.71
CA TYR A 222 -23.57 3.67 -5.57
C TYR A 222 -24.88 4.21 -4.98
N PHE A 223 -24.91 5.49 -4.65
CA PHE A 223 -26.14 6.15 -4.19
C PHE A 223 -26.81 6.85 -5.37
N PHE A 224 -27.84 6.21 -5.95
CA PHE A 224 -28.64 6.75 -7.04
C PHE A 224 -30.03 7.20 -6.57
N TYR A 225 -30.49 8.35 -7.06
CA TYR A 225 -31.81 8.91 -6.76
C TYR A 225 -32.43 9.44 -8.06
N ASN A 226 -33.74 9.23 -8.25
CA ASN A 226 -34.47 9.68 -9.42
C ASN A 226 -35.02 11.10 -9.30
N ASN A 227 -34.91 11.74 -8.14
CA ASN A 227 -35.33 13.13 -7.88
C ASN A 227 -34.42 13.77 -6.81
N ARG A 228 -34.68 15.04 -6.45
CA ARG A 228 -33.88 15.80 -5.48
C ARG A 228 -34.35 15.65 -4.02
N GLU A 229 -35.46 14.96 -3.76
CA GLU A 229 -36.06 14.92 -2.42
C GLU A 229 -35.07 14.44 -1.34
N ILE A 230 -34.43 13.28 -1.53
CA ILE A 230 -33.41 12.77 -0.62
C ILE A 230 -32.08 13.51 -0.76
N PRO A 231 -31.53 13.78 -1.96
CA PRO A 231 -30.35 14.63 -2.14
C PRO A 231 -30.42 15.98 -1.40
N ASP A 232 -31.56 16.69 -1.46
CA ASP A 232 -31.72 17.98 -0.78
C ASP A 232 -31.69 17.84 0.77
N GLU A 233 -32.15 16.71 1.31
CA GLU A 233 -32.04 16.46 2.76
C GLU A 233 -30.57 16.22 3.17
N TYR A 234 -29.81 15.44 2.37
CA TYR A 234 -28.39 15.23 2.62
C TYR A 234 -27.59 16.54 2.54
N GLU A 235 -27.83 17.36 1.53
CA GLU A 235 -27.09 18.62 1.32
C GLU A 235 -27.32 19.68 2.41
N LYS A 236 -28.32 19.51 3.30
CA LYS A 236 -28.47 20.35 4.50
C LYS A 236 -27.36 20.13 5.53
N THR A 237 -26.76 18.96 5.58
CA THR A 237 -25.83 18.55 6.63
C THR A 237 -24.49 18.03 6.14
N VAL A 238 -24.42 17.50 4.91
CA VAL A 238 -23.18 17.01 4.31
C VAL A 238 -22.35 18.19 3.80
N PRO A 239 -21.11 18.38 4.29
CA PRO A 239 -20.26 19.47 3.84
C PRO A 239 -19.82 19.27 2.39
N GLN A 240 -19.66 20.38 1.66
CA GLN A 240 -19.09 20.37 0.32
C GLN A 240 -17.56 20.45 0.41
N VAL A 241 -16.87 19.52 -0.27
CA VAL A 241 -15.39 19.51 -0.29
C VAL A 241 -14.87 20.61 -1.21
N PHE A 242 -15.48 20.80 -2.36
CA PHE A 242 -15.09 21.79 -3.37
C PHE A 242 -16.22 22.79 -3.69
N PRO A 243 -16.62 23.67 -2.76
CA PRO A 243 -17.81 24.50 -2.92
C PRO A 243 -17.74 25.48 -4.08
N THR A 244 -16.55 25.79 -4.59
CA THR A 244 -16.33 26.73 -5.70
C THR A 244 -16.12 26.05 -7.06
N THR A 245 -15.46 24.88 -7.09
CA THR A 245 -15.06 24.19 -8.33
C THR A 245 -15.96 23.02 -8.69
N ALA A 246 -16.60 22.40 -7.69
CA ALA A 246 -17.55 21.31 -7.85
C ALA A 246 -18.65 21.42 -6.76
N PRO A 247 -19.55 22.44 -6.85
CA PRO A 247 -20.58 22.66 -5.84
C PRO A 247 -21.63 21.55 -5.84
N GLY A 248 -22.16 21.25 -4.65
CA GLY A 248 -23.13 20.18 -4.42
C GLY A 248 -22.48 18.83 -4.14
N ASN A 249 -23.32 17.87 -3.73
CA ASN A 249 -22.87 16.50 -3.41
C ASN A 249 -23.57 15.46 -4.30
N PHE A 250 -24.36 15.91 -5.31
CA PHE A 250 -25.09 15.04 -6.21
C PHE A 250 -25.04 15.56 -7.64
N THR A 251 -24.66 14.68 -8.56
CA THR A 251 -24.55 14.99 -10.00
C THR A 251 -25.70 14.37 -10.77
N TRP A 252 -26.38 15.17 -11.59
CA TRP A 252 -27.43 14.69 -12.50
C TRP A 252 -26.80 13.99 -13.71
N LEU A 253 -27.26 12.77 -14.00
CA LEU A 253 -26.88 11.99 -15.17
C LEU A 253 -28.04 11.94 -16.16
N PRO A 254 -28.09 12.83 -17.20
CA PRO A 254 -29.22 12.98 -18.09
C PRO A 254 -29.46 11.75 -18.96
N ASP A 255 -28.43 10.94 -19.20
CA ASP A 255 -28.50 9.73 -20.01
C ASP A 255 -29.29 8.59 -19.34
N ILE A 256 -29.32 8.55 -18.00
CA ILE A 256 -30.09 7.56 -17.26
C ILE A 256 -31.18 8.14 -16.36
N GLY A 257 -31.32 9.46 -16.30
CA GLY A 257 -32.38 10.14 -15.55
C GLY A 257 -32.24 9.98 -14.02
N HIS A 258 -31.03 9.98 -13.48
CA HIS A 258 -30.77 9.82 -12.06
C HIS A 258 -29.73 10.81 -11.55
N TYR A 259 -29.84 11.16 -10.27
CA TYR A 259 -28.74 11.77 -9.51
C TYR A 259 -27.87 10.68 -8.93
N VAL A 260 -26.56 10.88 -8.97
CA VAL A 260 -25.57 10.03 -8.25
C VAL A 260 -24.83 10.87 -7.22
N MET A 261 -24.54 10.31 -6.06
CA MET A 261 -23.77 11.00 -5.04
C MET A 261 -22.31 11.18 -5.48
N THR A 262 -21.80 12.41 -5.33
CA THR A 262 -20.45 12.82 -5.75
C THR A 262 -19.89 13.82 -4.74
N THR A 263 -19.30 13.31 -3.66
CA THR A 263 -18.75 14.16 -2.59
C THR A 263 -17.59 15.04 -3.07
N PHE A 264 -16.85 14.59 -4.10
CA PHE A 264 -15.70 15.31 -4.66
C PHE A 264 -16.06 15.91 -6.02
N TYR A 265 -15.50 15.43 -7.11
CA TYR A 265 -15.84 15.90 -8.45
C TYR A 265 -17.00 15.11 -9.06
N PRO A 266 -17.75 15.68 -10.03
CA PRO A 266 -18.87 14.99 -10.69
C PRO A 266 -18.55 13.63 -11.31
N TYR A 267 -17.29 13.38 -11.63
CA TYR A 267 -16.80 12.12 -12.18
C TYR A 267 -16.29 11.13 -11.13
N GLN A 268 -16.46 11.40 -9.82
CA GLN A 268 -16.09 10.55 -8.68
C GLN A 268 -17.37 10.15 -7.94
N TRP A 269 -17.84 8.92 -8.19
CA TRP A 269 -19.11 8.41 -7.67
C TRP A 269 -18.92 7.70 -6.34
N ASP A 270 -19.62 8.16 -5.31
CA ASP A 270 -19.50 7.63 -3.95
C ASP A 270 -20.02 6.21 -3.83
N LEU A 271 -19.23 5.35 -3.20
CA LEU A 271 -19.53 3.94 -2.99
C LEU A 271 -20.53 3.73 -1.85
N ASN A 272 -21.54 2.91 -2.10
CA ASN A 272 -22.54 2.53 -1.11
C ASN A 272 -22.05 1.33 -0.28
N TYR A 273 -21.36 1.60 0.83
CA TYR A 273 -20.96 0.55 1.79
C TYR A 273 -22.10 -0.05 2.62
N GLY A 274 -23.35 0.38 2.44
CA GLY A 274 -24.51 -0.38 2.89
C GLY A 274 -24.70 -1.67 2.09
N ASN A 275 -24.05 -1.82 0.94
CA ASN A 275 -24.03 -3.01 0.12
C ASN A 275 -22.80 -3.88 0.47
N PRO A 276 -22.98 -5.11 1.03
CA PRO A 276 -21.87 -5.99 1.40
C PRO A 276 -20.97 -6.36 0.21
N ARG A 277 -21.51 -6.37 -1.02
CA ARG A 277 -20.73 -6.63 -2.23
C ARG A 277 -19.64 -5.56 -2.43
N VAL A 278 -19.96 -4.29 -2.18
CA VAL A 278 -18.98 -3.19 -2.25
C VAL A 278 -17.86 -3.40 -1.25
N PHE A 279 -18.19 -3.75 0.00
CA PHE A 279 -17.19 -4.01 1.03
C PHE A 279 -16.26 -5.16 0.63
N ASN A 280 -16.81 -6.32 0.23
CA ASN A 280 -16.03 -7.49 -0.13
C ASN A 280 -15.11 -7.22 -1.34
N GLU A 281 -15.63 -6.57 -2.38
CA GLU A 281 -14.85 -6.25 -3.59
C GLU A 281 -13.75 -5.20 -3.32
N MET A 282 -14.02 -4.21 -2.48
CA MET A 282 -12.99 -3.24 -2.08
C MET A 282 -11.93 -3.89 -1.18
N MET A 283 -12.32 -4.80 -0.29
CA MET A 283 -11.38 -5.62 0.48
C MET A 283 -10.53 -6.51 -0.45
N TYR A 284 -11.13 -7.11 -1.48
CA TYR A 284 -10.41 -7.86 -2.50
C TYR A 284 -9.32 -6.99 -3.17
N ASN A 285 -9.67 -5.76 -3.60
CA ASN A 285 -8.71 -4.84 -4.22
C ASN A 285 -7.57 -4.45 -3.25
N PHE A 286 -7.92 -4.20 -1.98
CA PHE A 286 -6.94 -3.89 -0.93
C PHE A 286 -5.95 -5.05 -0.71
N LEU A 287 -6.45 -6.28 -0.55
CA LEU A 287 -5.62 -7.47 -0.34
C LEU A 287 -4.75 -7.79 -1.57
N PHE A 288 -5.29 -7.58 -2.78
CA PHE A 288 -4.54 -7.73 -4.03
C PHE A 288 -3.31 -6.80 -4.04
N LEU A 289 -3.50 -5.53 -3.70
CA LEU A 289 -2.42 -4.54 -3.64
C LEU A 289 -1.44 -4.85 -2.50
N ALA A 290 -1.93 -5.28 -1.34
CA ALA A 290 -1.10 -5.68 -0.20
C ALA A 290 -0.21 -6.90 -0.50
N ASN A 291 -0.55 -7.70 -1.50
CA ASN A 291 0.24 -8.85 -1.95
C ASN A 291 1.29 -8.48 -3.02
N GLN A 292 1.28 -7.24 -3.54
CA GLN A 292 2.34 -6.79 -4.44
C GLN A 292 3.60 -6.38 -3.68
#